data_43a1680c58bf7df6257168548f80c254
#
_entry.id   43a1680c58bf7df6257168548f80c254
#
_cell.length_a   1.000
_cell.length_b   1.000
_cell.length_c   1.000
_cell.angle_alpha   90.00
_cell.angle_beta   90.00
_cell.angle_gamma   90.00
#
_symmetry.space_group_name_H-M   'P 1'
#
loop_
_entity.id
_entity.type
_entity.pdbx_description
1 polymer ?
#
loop_
_entity_poly.entity_id
_entity_poly.type
_entity_poly.pdbx_seq_one_letter_code
_entity_poly.pdbx_strand_id
1 'polypeptide(L)'
;MKQGLNEREKRIFREMPELQAVLTLAVPTVLSQIISVIYNLADTYYIGQTKNPDMVAAASICMTLMLLMTGMANLFGIGGSSLIARCLGEQKFEKARHVSAFSVWAGFLFAAFYSVILLLFHPFILRLLGAGDGTFPYCRSYMFWTCVIGGIPTVMNPLLAHLVRSEGASKEASIGVSLGGVINMILDPVFMFVLLPDG
;
A
#
# COMPACT_ATOMS: atom_id res chain seq x y z
N MET A 1 -1.23 -32.69 0.77
CA MET A 1 -0.55 -31.39 0.63
C MET A 1 0.55 -31.30 1.67
N LYS A 2 1.80 -30.97 1.30
CA LYS A 2 2.97 -30.98 2.21
C LYS A 2 2.77 -29.96 3.34
N GLN A 3 2.49 -30.45 4.55
CA GLN A 3 2.41 -29.68 5.79
C GLN A 3 3.84 -29.44 6.32
N GLY A 4 4.57 -28.51 5.72
CA GLY A 4 5.92 -28.20 6.17
C GLY A 4 6.45 -26.92 5.51
N LEU A 5 7.46 -26.31 6.12
CA LEU A 5 8.19 -25.18 5.53
C LEU A 5 8.72 -25.56 4.14
N ASN A 6 8.62 -24.64 3.18
CA ASN A 6 9.28 -24.78 1.89
C ASN A 6 10.81 -24.80 2.10
N GLU A 7 11.57 -25.42 1.18
CA GLU A 7 13.03 -25.54 1.27
C GLU A 7 13.71 -24.17 1.49
N ARG A 8 13.17 -23.11 0.87
CA ARG A 8 13.64 -21.74 1.05
C ARG A 8 13.37 -21.21 2.47
N GLU A 9 12.20 -21.47 3.02
CA GLU A 9 11.82 -21.08 4.38
C GLU A 9 12.66 -21.81 5.42
N LYS A 10 12.91 -23.12 5.23
CA LYS A 10 13.80 -23.89 6.08
C LYS A 10 15.20 -23.30 6.10
N ARG A 11 15.74 -22.98 4.92
CA ARG A 11 17.08 -22.40 4.79
C ARG A 11 17.17 -21.05 5.51
N ILE A 12 16.20 -20.14 5.32
CA ILE A 12 16.22 -18.80 5.92
C ILE A 12 16.01 -18.85 7.43
N PHE A 13 15.00 -19.60 7.91
CA PHE A 13 14.59 -19.56 9.31
C PHE A 13 15.28 -20.57 10.22
N ARG A 14 16.01 -21.56 9.68
CA ARG A 14 16.66 -22.62 10.47
C ARG A 14 18.14 -22.82 10.23
N GLU A 15 18.63 -22.60 9.00
CA GLU A 15 19.98 -23.00 8.61
C GLU A 15 20.93 -21.80 8.48
N MET A 16 20.40 -20.59 8.16
CA MET A 16 21.22 -19.39 8.03
C MET A 16 21.59 -18.78 9.37
N PRO A 17 22.82 -18.22 9.52
CA PRO A 17 23.16 -17.34 10.63
C PRO A 17 22.17 -16.16 10.72
N GLU A 18 21.80 -15.75 11.92
CA GLU A 18 20.76 -14.73 12.17
C GLU A 18 20.98 -13.44 11.39
N LEU A 19 22.21 -12.92 11.37
CA LEU A 19 22.54 -11.70 10.64
C LEU A 19 22.33 -11.85 9.14
N GLN A 20 22.72 -13.00 8.57
CA GLN A 20 22.57 -13.26 7.14
C GLN A 20 21.09 -13.43 6.76
N ALA A 21 20.29 -14.08 7.60
CA ALA A 21 18.85 -14.19 7.40
C ALA A 21 18.19 -12.81 7.42
N VAL A 22 18.52 -11.96 8.40
CA VAL A 22 18.01 -10.58 8.49
C VAL A 22 18.38 -9.77 7.24
N LEU A 23 19.64 -9.80 6.81
CA LEU A 23 20.07 -9.06 5.62
C LEU A 23 19.38 -9.56 4.34
N THR A 24 19.20 -10.86 4.20
CA THR A 24 18.51 -11.46 3.04
C THR A 24 17.07 -10.98 2.91
N LEU A 25 16.40 -10.74 4.03
CA LEU A 25 15.01 -10.25 4.06
C LEU A 25 14.93 -8.72 4.03
N ALA A 26 15.86 -8.03 4.69
CA ALA A 26 15.85 -6.58 4.83
C ALA A 26 16.28 -5.85 3.55
N VAL A 27 17.36 -6.30 2.89
CA VAL A 27 17.90 -5.60 1.72
C VAL A 27 16.87 -5.43 0.59
N PRO A 28 16.15 -6.47 0.12
CA PRO A 28 15.10 -6.28 -0.89
C PRO A 28 13.98 -5.34 -0.43
N THR A 29 13.64 -5.40 0.87
CA THR A 29 12.60 -4.53 1.44
C THR A 29 13.05 -3.06 1.45
N VAL A 30 14.27 -2.77 1.88
CA VAL A 30 14.83 -1.41 1.86
C VAL A 30 14.89 -0.86 0.44
N LEU A 31 15.36 -1.66 -0.52
CA LEU A 31 15.41 -1.23 -1.92
C LEU A 31 14.01 -0.90 -2.47
N SER A 32 13.00 -1.71 -2.18
CA SER A 32 11.63 -1.41 -2.62
C SER A 32 11.06 -0.16 -1.95
N GLN A 33 11.43 0.14 -0.71
CA GLN A 33 11.03 1.37 -0.04
C GLN A 33 11.71 2.61 -0.63
N ILE A 34 12.98 2.50 -1.01
CA ILE A 34 13.67 3.59 -1.73
C ILE A 34 12.96 3.89 -3.06
N ILE A 35 12.61 2.86 -3.84
CA ILE A 35 11.85 3.03 -5.08
C ILE A 35 10.50 3.70 -4.79
N SER A 36 9.81 3.30 -3.72
CA SER A 36 8.55 3.92 -3.30
C SER A 36 8.70 5.40 -2.95
N VAL A 37 9.78 5.79 -2.29
CA VAL A 37 10.08 7.21 -2.01
C VAL A 37 10.32 7.98 -3.31
N ILE A 38 11.09 7.39 -4.23
CA ILE A 38 11.40 8.03 -5.53
C ILE A 38 10.11 8.28 -6.33
N TYR A 39 9.22 7.28 -6.43
CA TYR A 39 7.98 7.49 -7.17
C TYR A 39 7.06 8.52 -6.49
N ASN A 40 6.96 8.54 -5.15
CA ASN A 40 6.19 9.57 -4.44
C ASN A 40 6.74 10.99 -4.68
N LEU A 41 8.06 11.15 -4.78
CA LEU A 41 8.68 12.42 -5.14
C LEU A 41 8.37 12.81 -6.58
N ALA A 42 8.42 11.84 -7.50
CA ALA A 42 8.08 12.08 -8.91
C ALA A 42 6.60 12.49 -9.07
N ASP A 43 5.68 11.81 -8.42
CA ASP A 43 4.25 12.14 -8.40
C ASP A 43 4.01 13.56 -7.87
N THR A 44 4.61 13.90 -6.74
CA THR A 44 4.54 15.26 -6.17
C THR A 44 5.11 16.31 -7.15
N TYR A 45 6.21 15.99 -7.83
CA TYR A 45 6.80 16.87 -8.83
C TYR A 45 5.85 17.10 -10.03
N TYR A 46 5.24 16.04 -10.55
CA TYR A 46 4.29 16.15 -11.67
C TYR A 46 3.06 16.96 -11.29
N ILE A 47 2.48 16.74 -10.11
CA ILE A 47 1.36 17.56 -9.61
C ILE A 47 1.78 19.04 -9.52
N GLY A 48 2.99 19.32 -9.05
CA GLY A 48 3.53 20.70 -9.02
C GLY A 48 3.65 21.36 -10.38
N GLN A 49 3.87 20.60 -11.46
CA GLN A 49 3.96 21.13 -12.84
C GLN A 49 2.62 21.62 -13.40
N THR A 50 1.49 21.21 -12.84
CA THR A 50 0.16 21.66 -13.29
C THR A 50 -0.05 23.17 -13.11
N LYS A 51 0.78 23.83 -12.27
CA LYS A 51 0.70 25.27 -11.93
C LYS A 51 -0.66 25.70 -11.39
N ASN A 52 -1.51 24.77 -11.02
CA ASN A 52 -2.83 25.04 -10.44
C ASN A 52 -2.76 24.84 -8.91
N PRO A 53 -2.79 25.93 -8.12
CA PRO A 53 -2.68 25.84 -6.67
C PRO A 53 -3.83 25.08 -6.03
N ASP A 54 -5.02 25.08 -6.62
CA ASP A 54 -6.18 24.34 -6.11
C ASP A 54 -6.01 22.82 -6.28
N MET A 55 -5.36 22.37 -7.34
CA MET A 55 -5.03 20.95 -7.54
C MET A 55 -3.99 20.48 -6.53
N VAL A 56 -2.94 21.27 -6.28
CA VAL A 56 -1.91 20.96 -5.28
C VAL A 56 -2.52 20.92 -3.87
N ALA A 57 -3.39 21.88 -3.56
CA ALA A 57 -4.10 21.89 -2.28
C ALA A 57 -5.04 20.68 -2.15
N ALA A 58 -5.74 20.28 -3.22
CA ALA A 58 -6.60 19.11 -3.22
C ALA A 58 -5.83 17.80 -2.96
N ALA A 59 -4.70 17.61 -3.63
CA ALA A 59 -3.83 16.46 -3.38
C ALA A 59 -3.37 16.40 -1.92
N SER A 60 -2.96 17.53 -1.36
CA SER A 60 -2.52 17.65 0.04
C SER A 60 -3.63 17.31 1.05
N ILE A 61 -4.85 17.79 0.81
CA ILE A 61 -6.03 17.46 1.63
C ILE A 61 -6.34 15.96 1.56
N CYS A 62 -6.37 15.40 0.36
CA CYS A 62 -6.66 13.98 0.16
C CYS A 62 -5.56 13.06 0.67
N MET A 63 -4.33 13.53 0.81
CA MET A 63 -3.22 12.77 1.40
C MET A 63 -3.57 12.28 2.82
N THR A 64 -4.32 13.06 3.60
CA THR A 64 -4.79 12.65 4.92
C THR A 64 -5.69 11.41 4.85
N LEU A 65 -6.56 11.32 3.85
CA LEU A 65 -7.42 10.16 3.63
C LEU A 65 -6.61 8.93 3.23
N MET A 66 -5.60 9.10 2.38
CA MET A 66 -4.69 8.03 1.98
C MET A 66 -3.82 7.54 3.15
N LEU A 67 -3.42 8.45 4.06
CA LEU A 67 -2.65 8.10 5.25
C LEU A 67 -3.46 7.18 6.18
N LEU A 68 -4.76 7.42 6.37
CA LEU A 68 -5.63 6.54 7.13
C LEU A 68 -5.75 5.15 6.49
N MET A 69 -5.88 5.07 5.17
CA MET A 69 -5.90 3.79 4.45
C MET A 69 -4.60 3.02 4.63
N THR A 70 -3.46 3.69 4.50
CA THR A 70 -2.13 3.11 4.72
C THR A 70 -1.95 2.65 6.16
N GLY A 71 -2.42 3.43 7.14
CA GLY A 71 -2.41 3.07 8.56
C GLY A 71 -3.14 1.75 8.82
N MET A 72 -4.31 1.56 8.20
CA MET A 72 -5.08 0.33 8.33
C MET A 72 -4.48 -0.85 7.57
N ALA A 73 -3.92 -0.61 6.40
CA ALA A 73 -3.14 -1.63 5.69
C ALA A 73 -1.98 -2.14 6.54
N ASN A 74 -1.28 -1.24 7.23
CA ASN A 74 -0.19 -1.57 8.14
C ASN A 74 -0.69 -2.30 9.40
N LEU A 75 -1.83 -1.91 9.96
CA LEU A 75 -2.42 -2.58 11.12
C LEU A 75 -2.63 -4.08 10.84
N PHE A 76 -3.30 -4.43 9.76
CA PHE A 76 -3.55 -5.82 9.38
C PHE A 76 -2.32 -6.49 8.75
N GLY A 77 -1.54 -5.75 7.97
CA GLY A 77 -0.34 -6.25 7.30
C GLY A 77 0.80 -6.54 8.28
N ILE A 78 1.23 -5.56 9.07
CA ILE A 78 2.34 -5.71 10.02
C ILE A 78 1.89 -6.59 11.21
N GLY A 79 0.68 -6.36 11.74
CA GLY A 79 0.14 -7.19 12.82
C GLY A 79 0.00 -8.66 12.41
N GLY A 80 -0.60 -8.91 11.25
CA GLY A 80 -0.74 -10.25 10.67
C GLY A 80 0.62 -10.91 10.40
N SER A 81 1.54 -10.20 9.77
CA SER A 81 2.88 -10.71 9.43
C SER A 81 3.68 -11.13 10.67
N SER A 82 3.63 -10.34 11.75
CA SER A 82 4.29 -10.67 13.00
C SER A 82 3.77 -11.96 13.61
N LEU A 83 2.44 -12.15 13.60
CA LEU A 83 1.83 -13.37 14.13
C LEU A 83 2.08 -14.59 13.22
N ILE A 84 2.05 -14.41 11.90
CA ILE A 84 2.39 -15.46 10.93
C ILE A 84 3.82 -15.94 11.14
N ALA A 85 4.80 -15.02 11.23
CA ALA A 85 6.20 -15.37 11.45
C ALA A 85 6.41 -16.18 12.73
N ARG A 86 5.72 -15.82 13.84
CA ARG A 86 5.74 -16.60 15.09
C ARG A 86 5.13 -17.99 14.91
N CYS A 87 3.96 -18.08 14.26
CA CYS A 87 3.30 -19.35 14.01
C CYS A 87 4.16 -20.30 13.14
N LEU A 88 4.87 -19.75 12.14
CA LEU A 88 5.79 -20.51 11.31
C LEU A 88 6.99 -21.02 12.12
N GLY A 89 7.56 -20.19 13.00
CA GLY A 89 8.64 -20.60 13.93
C GLY A 89 8.20 -21.71 14.88
N GLU A 90 6.96 -21.66 15.37
CA GLU A 90 6.34 -22.68 16.22
C GLU A 90 5.81 -23.90 15.44
N GLN A 91 5.93 -23.93 14.11
CA GLN A 91 5.41 -24.98 13.21
C GLN A 91 3.87 -25.12 13.23
N LYS A 92 3.14 -24.07 13.64
CA LYS A 92 1.67 -24.02 13.68
C LYS A 92 1.11 -23.51 12.35
N PHE A 93 1.31 -24.25 11.26
CA PHE A 93 0.98 -23.83 9.89
C PHE A 93 -0.50 -23.52 9.69
N GLU A 94 -1.40 -24.32 10.27
CA GLU A 94 -2.85 -24.06 10.19
C GLU A 94 -3.22 -22.70 10.82
N LYS A 95 -2.63 -22.38 11.96
CA LYS A 95 -2.85 -21.09 12.61
C LYS A 95 -2.31 -19.93 11.77
N ALA A 96 -1.12 -20.07 11.17
CA ALA A 96 -0.55 -19.08 10.26
C ALA A 96 -1.49 -18.81 9.07
N ARG A 97 -2.06 -19.87 8.48
CA ARG A 97 -3.02 -19.78 7.37
C ARG A 97 -4.30 -19.06 7.78
N HIS A 98 -4.86 -19.35 8.96
CA HIS A 98 -6.03 -18.64 9.47
C HIS A 98 -5.76 -17.15 9.70
N VAL A 99 -4.59 -16.79 10.24
CA VAL A 99 -4.19 -15.40 10.46
C VAL A 99 -4.04 -14.67 9.12
N SER A 100 -3.39 -15.30 8.13
CA SER A 100 -3.24 -14.74 6.78
C SER A 100 -4.61 -14.48 6.14
N ALA A 101 -5.51 -15.47 6.15
CA ALA A 101 -6.86 -15.33 5.62
C ALA A 101 -7.65 -14.22 6.35
N PHE A 102 -7.58 -14.18 7.67
CA PHE A 102 -8.23 -13.12 8.46
C PHE A 102 -7.70 -11.74 8.09
N SER A 103 -6.39 -11.56 8.01
CA SER A 103 -5.77 -10.26 7.66
C SER A 103 -6.22 -9.78 6.29
N VAL A 104 -6.26 -10.66 5.30
CA VAL A 104 -6.72 -10.34 3.93
C VAL A 104 -8.20 -9.92 3.92
N TRP A 105 -9.07 -10.73 4.54
CA TRP A 105 -10.50 -10.41 4.57
C TRP A 105 -10.80 -9.17 5.39
N ALA A 106 -10.15 -8.99 6.54
CA ALA A 106 -10.33 -7.80 7.37
C ALA A 106 -9.86 -6.53 6.63
N GLY A 107 -8.71 -6.58 5.97
CA GLY A 107 -8.22 -5.48 5.14
C GLY A 107 -9.14 -5.14 3.97
N PHE A 108 -9.64 -6.16 3.27
CA PHE A 108 -10.60 -5.99 2.16
C PHE A 108 -11.91 -5.35 2.64
N LEU A 109 -12.51 -5.90 3.69
CA LEU A 109 -13.77 -5.38 4.25
C LEU A 109 -13.59 -3.95 4.76
N PHE A 110 -12.47 -3.67 5.42
CA PHE A 110 -12.16 -2.32 5.85
C PHE A 110 -12.05 -1.35 4.67
N ALA A 111 -11.28 -1.72 3.62
CA ALA A 111 -11.13 -0.88 2.44
C ALA A 111 -12.47 -0.60 1.75
N ALA A 112 -13.30 -1.64 1.59
CA ALA A 112 -14.63 -1.50 1.02
C ALA A 112 -15.54 -0.59 1.87
N PHE A 113 -15.56 -0.80 3.19
CA PHE A 113 -16.33 0.01 4.12
C PHE A 113 -15.88 1.48 4.12
N TYR A 114 -14.57 1.72 4.14
CA TYR A 114 -14.00 3.06 4.07
C TYR A 114 -14.35 3.76 2.76
N SER A 115 -14.25 3.07 1.62
CA SER A 115 -14.65 3.61 0.31
C SER A 115 -16.13 3.99 0.27
N VAL A 116 -17.01 3.17 0.87
CA VAL A 116 -18.45 3.48 0.97
C VAL A 116 -18.69 4.70 1.86
N ILE A 117 -18.00 4.82 3.00
CA ILE A 117 -18.12 6.01 3.86
C ILE A 117 -17.70 7.26 3.11
N LEU A 118 -16.55 7.22 2.42
CA LEU A 118 -16.09 8.35 1.62
C LEU A 118 -17.08 8.72 0.53
N LEU A 119 -17.66 7.74 -0.16
CA LEU A 119 -18.65 7.98 -1.21
C LEU A 119 -19.91 8.67 -0.67
N LEU A 120 -20.40 8.25 0.48
CA LEU A 120 -21.64 8.79 1.07
C LEU A 120 -21.42 10.13 1.77
N PHE A 121 -20.31 10.31 2.46
CA PHE A 121 -20.06 11.46 3.33
C PHE A 121 -18.97 12.42 2.79
N HIS A 122 -18.57 12.30 1.53
CA HIS A 122 -17.50 13.13 0.94
C HIS A 122 -17.72 14.64 1.14
N PRO A 123 -18.92 15.23 1.04
CA PRO A 123 -19.05 16.68 1.19
C PRO A 123 -18.69 17.14 2.61
N PHE A 124 -19.12 16.38 3.60
CA PHE A 124 -18.83 16.67 5.00
C PHE A 124 -17.36 16.45 5.31
N ILE A 125 -16.80 15.29 4.89
CA ILE A 125 -15.40 14.93 5.18
C ILE A 125 -14.43 15.90 4.50
N LEU A 126 -14.62 16.23 3.23
CA LEU A 126 -13.73 17.15 2.53
C LEU A 126 -13.79 18.57 3.11
N ARG A 127 -14.96 19.05 3.49
CA ARG A 127 -15.10 20.35 4.14
C ARG A 127 -14.45 20.36 5.54
N LEU A 128 -14.58 19.28 6.30
CA LEU A 128 -13.92 19.11 7.60
C LEU A 128 -12.39 19.13 7.46
N LEU A 129 -11.85 18.59 6.37
CA LEU A 129 -10.42 18.59 6.06
C LEU A 129 -9.92 19.93 5.49
N GLY A 130 -10.80 20.91 5.30
CA GLY A 130 -10.45 22.25 4.87
C GLY A 130 -10.60 22.54 3.37
N ALA A 131 -11.34 21.71 2.62
CA ALA A 131 -11.63 21.99 1.21
C ALA A 131 -12.52 23.23 1.06
N GLY A 132 -11.96 24.30 0.50
CA GLY A 132 -12.68 25.52 0.11
C GLY A 132 -13.49 25.32 -1.19
N ASP A 133 -14.32 26.31 -1.56
CA ASP A 133 -15.20 26.21 -2.73
C ASP A 133 -14.43 26.01 -4.05
N GLY A 134 -13.27 26.65 -4.23
CA GLY A 134 -12.40 26.46 -5.39
C GLY A 134 -11.72 25.10 -5.43
N THR A 135 -11.28 24.58 -4.27
CA THR A 135 -10.53 23.34 -4.17
C THR A 135 -11.45 22.10 -4.12
N PHE A 136 -12.70 22.28 -3.71
CA PHE A 136 -13.65 21.17 -3.49
C PHE A 136 -13.87 20.28 -4.72
N PRO A 137 -14.07 20.79 -5.95
CA PRO A 137 -14.26 19.95 -7.14
C PRO A 137 -13.05 19.03 -7.40
N TYR A 138 -11.85 19.56 -7.23
CA TYR A 138 -10.60 18.81 -7.39
C TYR A 138 -10.43 17.75 -6.30
N CYS A 139 -10.70 18.09 -5.02
CA CYS A 139 -10.69 17.15 -3.92
C CYS A 139 -11.66 15.98 -4.15
N ARG A 140 -12.89 16.28 -4.59
CA ARG A 140 -13.91 15.27 -4.88
C ARG A 140 -13.46 14.32 -5.98
N SER A 141 -12.95 14.85 -7.09
CA SER A 141 -12.48 14.04 -8.21
C SER A 141 -11.29 13.16 -7.80
N TYR A 142 -10.29 13.77 -7.17
CA TYR A 142 -9.09 13.05 -6.71
C TYR A 142 -9.45 11.95 -5.70
N MET A 143 -10.23 12.26 -4.66
CA MET A 143 -10.69 11.29 -3.67
C MET A 143 -11.48 10.14 -4.32
N PHE A 144 -12.37 10.45 -5.28
CA PHE A 144 -13.17 9.44 -5.94
C PHE A 144 -12.30 8.40 -6.65
N TRP A 145 -11.33 8.83 -7.45
CA TRP A 145 -10.47 7.93 -8.17
C TRP A 145 -9.47 7.21 -7.27
N THR A 146 -8.84 7.89 -6.32
CA THR A 146 -7.77 7.34 -5.49
C THR A 146 -8.29 6.55 -4.28
N CYS A 147 -9.32 7.05 -3.58
CA CYS A 147 -9.79 6.45 -2.33
C CYS A 147 -11.04 5.59 -2.50
N VAL A 148 -11.93 5.91 -3.47
CA VAL A 148 -13.13 5.10 -3.69
C VAL A 148 -12.84 3.98 -4.69
N ILE A 149 -12.43 4.29 -5.90
CA ILE A 149 -12.11 3.28 -6.92
C ILE A 149 -10.80 2.57 -6.59
N GLY A 150 -9.75 3.32 -6.31
CA GLY A 150 -8.42 2.83 -5.94
C GLY A 150 -8.29 2.34 -4.51
N GLY A 151 -9.32 2.45 -3.67
CA GLY A 151 -9.25 2.18 -2.25
C GLY A 151 -8.86 0.75 -1.90
N ILE A 152 -9.50 -0.23 -2.53
CA ILE A 152 -9.20 -1.65 -2.31
C ILE A 152 -7.76 -1.97 -2.70
N PRO A 153 -7.27 -1.71 -3.93
CA PRO A 153 -5.88 -1.98 -4.28
C PRO A 153 -4.87 -1.20 -3.43
N THR A 154 -5.18 0.03 -3.03
CA THR A 154 -4.30 0.85 -2.16
C THR A 154 -4.08 0.21 -0.79
N VAL A 155 -5.09 -0.39 -0.19
CA VAL A 155 -4.97 -1.11 1.08
C VAL A 155 -4.37 -2.50 0.88
N MET A 156 -4.81 -3.23 -0.15
CA MET A 156 -4.41 -4.63 -0.34
C MET A 156 -2.96 -4.79 -0.78
N ASN A 157 -2.41 -3.87 -1.56
CA ASN A 157 -1.02 -3.95 -2.05
C ASN A 157 -0.01 -3.99 -0.87
N PRO A 158 0.09 -2.99 0.03
CA PRO A 158 1.02 -3.03 1.15
C PRO A 158 0.69 -4.14 2.15
N LEU A 159 -0.59 -4.44 2.39
CA LEU A 159 -1.01 -5.53 3.26
C LEU A 159 -0.47 -6.87 2.77
N LEU A 160 -0.72 -7.22 1.51
CA LEU A 160 -0.23 -8.48 0.92
C LEU A 160 1.30 -8.52 0.88
N ALA A 161 1.96 -7.40 0.60
CA ALA A 161 3.42 -7.34 0.62
C ALA A 161 3.99 -7.69 2.02
N HIS A 162 3.33 -7.23 3.11
CA HIS A 162 3.73 -7.59 4.47
C HIS A 162 3.52 -9.08 4.75
N LEU A 163 2.38 -9.66 4.34
CA LEU A 163 2.10 -11.08 4.55
C LEU A 163 3.08 -11.96 3.78
N VAL A 164 3.36 -11.65 2.51
CA VAL A 164 4.34 -12.37 1.69
C VAL A 164 5.75 -12.30 2.28
N ARG A 165 6.13 -11.13 2.83
CA ARG A 165 7.43 -10.99 3.52
C ARG A 165 7.54 -11.87 4.76
N SER A 166 6.44 -12.07 5.51
CA SER A 166 6.43 -12.90 6.71
C SER A 166 6.68 -14.39 6.45
N GLU A 167 6.45 -14.82 5.20
CA GLU A 167 6.74 -16.18 4.73
C GLU A 167 8.16 -16.33 4.17
N GLY A 168 9.02 -15.32 4.34
CA GLY A 168 10.40 -15.33 3.84
C GLY A 168 10.54 -14.92 2.38
N ALA A 169 9.45 -14.56 1.70
CA ALA A 169 9.43 -14.17 0.27
C ALA A 169 9.60 -12.66 0.07
N SER A 170 10.52 -12.02 0.81
CA SER A 170 10.76 -10.57 0.75
C SER A 170 11.17 -10.09 -0.63
N LYS A 171 11.90 -10.90 -1.40
CA LYS A 171 12.33 -10.55 -2.76
C LYS A 171 11.13 -10.43 -3.70
N GLU A 172 10.21 -11.38 -3.65
CA GLU A 172 9.00 -11.41 -4.48
C GLU A 172 8.06 -10.25 -4.14
N ALA A 173 7.84 -10.01 -2.85
CA ALA A 173 7.08 -8.86 -2.39
C ALA A 173 7.69 -7.53 -2.83
N SER A 174 9.02 -7.40 -2.74
CA SER A 174 9.74 -6.19 -3.12
C SER A 174 9.71 -5.96 -4.63
N ILE A 175 9.83 -7.01 -5.46
CA ILE A 175 9.66 -6.90 -6.92
C ILE A 175 8.25 -6.42 -7.26
N GLY A 176 7.21 -6.99 -6.64
CA GLY A 176 5.82 -6.59 -6.88
C GLY A 176 5.56 -5.12 -6.55
N VAL A 177 6.01 -4.65 -5.37
CA VAL A 177 5.87 -3.25 -4.95
C VAL A 177 6.66 -2.32 -5.87
N SER A 178 7.91 -2.67 -6.21
CA SER A 178 8.76 -1.85 -7.07
C SER A 178 8.23 -1.75 -8.49
N LEU A 179 7.73 -2.85 -9.04
CA LEU A 179 7.15 -2.87 -10.39
C LEU A 179 5.92 -1.96 -10.47
N GLY A 180 5.05 -2.00 -9.46
CA GLY A 180 3.90 -1.10 -9.34
C GLY A 180 4.32 0.36 -9.32
N GLY A 181 5.32 0.72 -8.51
CA GLY A 181 5.86 2.08 -8.44
C GLY A 181 6.49 2.57 -9.75
N VAL A 182 7.27 1.72 -10.43
CA VAL A 182 7.87 2.05 -11.73
C VAL A 182 6.80 2.26 -12.81
N ILE A 183 5.78 1.39 -12.86
CA ILE A 183 4.67 1.53 -13.81
C ILE A 183 3.93 2.84 -13.54
N ASN A 184 3.65 3.17 -12.30
CA ASN A 184 2.98 4.42 -11.93
C ASN A 184 3.80 5.63 -12.40
N MET A 185 5.09 5.68 -12.09
CA MET A 185 5.99 6.77 -12.48
C MET A 185 6.06 6.98 -14.01
N ILE A 186 5.85 5.93 -14.82
CA ILE A 186 5.79 6.02 -16.28
C ILE A 186 4.40 6.48 -16.74
N LEU A 187 3.34 6.01 -16.09
CA LEU A 187 1.97 6.33 -16.50
C LEU A 187 1.54 7.74 -16.10
N ASP A 188 2.00 8.25 -14.95
CA ASP A 188 1.61 9.58 -14.46
C ASP A 188 1.84 10.69 -15.49
N PRO A 189 3.04 10.88 -16.08
CA PRO A 189 3.23 11.90 -17.09
C PRO A 189 2.42 11.64 -18.38
N VAL A 190 2.17 10.37 -18.72
CA VAL A 190 1.36 10.03 -19.91
C VAL A 190 -0.10 10.44 -19.67
N PHE A 191 -0.65 10.15 -18.50
CA PHE A 191 -2.00 10.55 -18.16
C PHE A 191 -2.13 12.08 -18.01
N MET A 192 -1.20 12.72 -17.32
CA MET A 192 -1.29 14.13 -16.99
C MET A 192 -1.02 15.05 -18.19
N PHE A 193 -0.08 14.70 -19.07
CA PHE A 193 0.39 15.60 -20.13
C PHE A 193 0.01 15.16 -21.55
N VAL A 194 -0.38 13.91 -21.76
CA VAL A 194 -0.70 13.36 -23.08
C VAL A 194 -2.18 13.09 -23.23
N LEU A 195 -2.80 12.46 -22.23
CA LEU A 195 -4.21 12.04 -22.30
C LEU A 195 -5.19 13.06 -21.73
N LEU A 196 -4.76 13.87 -20.75
CA LEU A 196 -5.59 14.91 -20.10
C LEU A 196 -4.83 16.24 -20.06
N PRO A 197 -4.47 16.83 -21.23
CA PRO A 197 -3.65 18.04 -21.27
C PRO A 197 -4.36 19.27 -20.70
N ASP A 198 -5.70 19.26 -20.62
CA ASP A 198 -6.55 20.35 -20.12
C ASP A 198 -7.21 20.04 -18.77
N GLY A 199 -6.77 18.99 -18.07
CA GLY A 199 -7.36 18.46 -16.83
C GLY A 199 -6.96 19.18 -15.56
#